data_3f9d958a9fc38ed956320461abee343d
#
_entry.id   3f9d958a9fc38ed956320461abee343d
#
_cell.length_a   1.000
_cell.length_b   1.000
_cell.length_c   1.000
_cell.angle_alpha   90.00
_cell.angle_beta   90.00
_cell.angle_gamma   90.00
#
_symmetry.space_group_name_H-M   'P 1'
#
loop_
_entity.id
_entity.type
_entity.pdbx_description
1 polymer ?
#
loop_
_entity_poly.entity_id
_entity_poly.type
_entity_poly.pdbx_seq_one_letter_code
_entity_poly.pdbx_strand_id
1 'polypeptide(L)'
;WAESGIFDFMRELPNQIINHSQFDFVTPSEAAAQLNPVSDIDIHNTISWADAERDLTAWLGNPIQDDAFDSLYELEGLMKKVDDEKIKDDWVKLQTSDHFYYMCTKFWSDGDVHKYFSHYESPYAAFINYMNVLTDFEERVKKASGYTPEEIKINQGIIENFKKYLPYSVDLN
;
A
#
# COMPACT_ATOMS: atom_id res chain seq x y z
N TRP A 1 10.54 18.90 21.02
CA TRP A 1 9.39 19.51 20.32
C TRP A 1 8.71 20.57 21.18
N ALA A 2 8.43 20.31 22.47
CA ALA A 2 7.80 21.30 23.35
C ALA A 2 8.61 22.61 23.47
N GLU A 3 9.93 22.51 23.54
CA GLU A 3 10.85 23.64 23.65
C GLU A 3 10.90 24.50 22.37
N SER A 4 10.47 23.97 21.22
CA SER A 4 10.42 24.73 19.97
C SER A 4 9.20 25.64 19.83
N GLY A 5 8.24 25.56 20.76
CA GLY A 5 6.99 26.33 20.71
C GLY A 5 5.97 25.78 19.68
N ILE A 6 6.23 24.62 19.08
CA ILE A 6 5.37 24.07 18.02
C ILE A 6 3.94 23.82 18.50
N PHE A 7 3.74 23.38 19.73
CA PHE A 7 2.40 23.12 20.26
C PHE A 7 1.60 24.40 20.48
N ASP A 8 2.25 25.48 20.87
CA ASP A 8 1.60 26.78 21.00
C ASP A 8 1.26 27.37 19.64
N PHE A 9 2.16 27.24 18.67
CA PHE A 9 1.89 27.58 17.27
C PHE A 9 0.69 26.80 16.72
N MET A 10 0.65 25.49 16.88
CA MET A 10 -0.46 24.65 16.39
C MET A 10 -1.79 24.97 17.08
N ARG A 11 -1.78 25.41 18.33
CA ARG A 11 -2.99 25.83 19.04
C ARG A 11 -3.52 27.17 18.52
N GLU A 12 -2.63 28.09 18.20
CA GLU A 12 -2.99 29.44 17.78
C GLU A 12 -3.27 29.55 16.29
N LEU A 13 -2.66 28.72 15.46
CA LEU A 13 -2.78 28.77 14.00
C LEU A 13 -4.23 28.79 13.49
N PRO A 14 -5.17 27.94 13.97
CA PRO A 14 -6.56 27.99 13.52
C PRO A 14 -7.23 29.35 13.80
N ASN A 15 -6.99 29.92 14.97
CA ASN A 15 -7.55 31.23 15.37
C ASN A 15 -7.02 32.33 14.44
N GLN A 16 -5.74 32.34 14.14
CA GLN A 16 -5.12 33.33 13.26
C GLN A 16 -5.66 33.22 11.83
N ILE A 17 -5.85 32.00 11.30
CA ILE A 17 -6.40 31.81 9.97
C ILE A 17 -7.84 32.27 9.91
N ILE A 18 -8.71 31.83 10.82
CA ILE A 18 -10.15 32.13 10.79
C ILE A 18 -10.43 33.63 11.02
N ASN A 19 -9.69 34.26 11.94
CA ASN A 19 -10.01 35.62 12.37
C ASN A 19 -9.24 36.73 11.65
N HIS A 20 -8.11 36.40 11.01
CA HIS A 20 -7.17 37.42 10.50
C HIS A 20 -6.69 37.18 9.08
N SER A 21 -7.29 36.23 8.32
CA SER A 21 -6.90 35.96 6.95
C SER A 21 -8.09 35.81 5.99
N GLN A 22 -7.77 35.67 4.70
CA GLN A 22 -8.74 35.36 3.63
C GLN A 22 -8.80 33.84 3.36
N PHE A 23 -8.19 33.03 4.25
CA PHE A 23 -8.14 31.58 4.10
C PHE A 23 -9.19 30.92 4.99
N ASP A 24 -9.74 29.83 4.50
CA ASP A 24 -10.63 28.95 5.25
C ASP A 24 -10.03 27.55 5.34
N PHE A 25 -10.48 26.79 6.35
CA PHE A 25 -10.19 25.39 6.45
C PHE A 25 -11.24 24.59 5.69
N VAL A 26 -10.80 23.73 4.80
CA VAL A 26 -11.66 22.79 4.08
C VAL A 26 -11.05 21.40 4.12
N THR A 27 -11.88 20.38 4.06
CA THR A 27 -11.42 19.01 3.85
C THR A 27 -10.99 18.80 2.40
N PRO A 28 -10.15 17.80 2.08
CA PRO A 28 -9.82 17.47 0.71
C PRO A 28 -11.05 17.21 -0.18
N SER A 29 -12.10 16.60 0.37
CA SER A 29 -13.35 16.33 -0.35
C SER A 29 -14.11 17.62 -0.69
N GLU A 30 -14.17 18.57 0.23
CA GLU A 30 -14.76 19.90 -0.01
C GLU A 30 -13.97 20.69 -1.06
N ALA A 31 -12.65 20.67 -0.97
CA ALA A 31 -11.79 21.28 -1.96
C ALA A 31 -12.00 20.65 -3.37
N ALA A 32 -12.07 19.34 -3.46
CA ALA A 32 -12.32 18.64 -4.72
C ALA A 32 -13.70 18.92 -5.31
N ALA A 33 -14.71 19.20 -4.47
CA ALA A 33 -16.04 19.56 -4.91
C ALA A 33 -16.15 21.03 -5.38
N GLN A 34 -15.30 21.92 -4.86
CA GLN A 34 -15.37 23.37 -5.13
C GLN A 34 -14.40 23.85 -6.19
N LEU A 35 -13.26 23.18 -6.34
CA LEU A 35 -12.18 23.60 -7.23
C LEU A 35 -12.18 22.78 -8.53
N ASN A 36 -12.01 23.45 -9.64
CA ASN A 36 -11.78 22.76 -10.91
C ASN A 36 -10.32 22.35 -11.05
N PRO A 37 -10.02 21.14 -11.56
CA PRO A 37 -8.66 20.76 -11.93
C PRO A 37 -8.06 21.76 -12.92
N VAL A 38 -6.82 22.16 -12.71
CA VAL A 38 -6.11 23.10 -13.59
C VAL A 38 -5.25 22.41 -14.64
N SER A 39 -4.79 21.19 -14.33
CA SER A 39 -4.04 20.34 -15.26
C SER A 39 -3.95 18.92 -14.71
N ASP A 40 -3.55 17.98 -15.55
CA ASP A 40 -3.15 16.64 -15.18
C ASP A 40 -1.67 16.62 -14.76
N ILE A 41 -1.33 15.76 -13.83
CA ILE A 41 0.06 15.45 -13.48
C ILE A 41 0.40 14.13 -14.13
N ASP A 42 1.35 14.16 -15.07
CA ASP A 42 1.86 12.95 -15.70
C ASP A 42 3.10 12.45 -14.98
N ILE A 43 3.05 11.21 -14.51
CA ILE A 43 4.15 10.53 -13.83
C ILE A 43 4.55 9.33 -14.67
N HIS A 44 5.60 9.51 -15.49
CA HIS A 44 6.05 8.50 -16.46
C HIS A 44 6.67 7.26 -15.83
N ASN A 45 7.23 7.37 -14.62
CA ASN A 45 7.87 6.27 -13.89
C ASN A 45 7.27 6.15 -12.50
N THR A 46 7.27 4.94 -11.96
CA THR A 46 6.89 4.74 -10.55
C THR A 46 7.84 5.51 -9.65
N ILE A 47 7.28 6.23 -8.69
CA ILE A 47 8.03 7.07 -7.75
C ILE A 47 7.48 6.87 -6.35
N SER A 48 8.36 6.86 -5.36
CA SER A 48 7.99 6.81 -3.96
C SER A 48 8.81 7.79 -3.11
N TRP A 49 8.48 7.88 -1.84
CA TRP A 49 9.23 8.65 -0.86
C TRP A 49 10.38 7.87 -0.23
N ALA A 50 10.40 6.54 -0.39
CA ALA A 50 11.33 5.66 0.32
C ALA A 50 12.65 5.49 -0.39
N ASP A 51 13.69 5.26 0.40
CA ASP A 51 15.04 4.91 0.03
C ASP A 51 15.76 5.95 -0.86
N ALA A 52 16.98 5.68 -1.26
CA ALA A 52 17.74 6.54 -2.16
C ALA A 52 17.23 6.48 -3.60
N GLU A 53 16.72 5.31 -4.00
CA GLU A 53 16.21 5.04 -5.34
C GLU A 53 14.91 5.77 -5.66
N ARG A 54 14.09 6.09 -4.64
CA ARG A 54 12.78 6.74 -4.81
C ARG A 54 11.83 6.00 -5.74
N ASP A 55 11.94 4.69 -5.79
CA ASP A 55 11.11 3.77 -6.58
C ASP A 55 10.25 2.86 -5.68
N LEU A 56 9.76 1.74 -6.19
CA LEU A 56 8.92 0.81 -5.44
C LEU A 56 9.69 -0.35 -4.80
N THR A 57 11.01 -0.39 -4.88
CA THR A 57 11.80 -1.54 -4.42
C THR A 57 11.79 -1.74 -2.90
N ALA A 58 11.33 -0.75 -2.13
CA ALA A 58 11.07 -0.93 -0.70
C ALA A 58 9.85 -1.85 -0.42
N TRP A 59 8.93 -1.99 -1.38
CA TRP A 59 7.71 -2.79 -1.26
C TRP A 59 7.67 -3.99 -2.20
N LEU A 60 8.35 -3.90 -3.36
CA LEU A 60 8.37 -4.89 -4.44
C LEU A 60 9.81 -5.06 -4.95
N GLY A 61 10.74 -5.36 -4.06
CA GLY A 61 12.16 -5.41 -4.36
C GLY A 61 12.83 -6.74 -4.04
N ASN A 62 12.05 -7.77 -3.64
CA ASN A 62 12.58 -9.10 -3.37
C ASN A 62 11.50 -10.17 -3.58
N PRO A 63 11.89 -11.45 -3.75
CA PRO A 63 10.96 -12.52 -4.08
C PRO A 63 9.83 -12.75 -3.06
N ILE A 64 10.05 -12.53 -1.76
CA ILE A 64 8.99 -12.71 -0.76
C ILE A 64 7.95 -11.59 -0.79
N GLN A 65 8.35 -10.38 -1.17
CA GLN A 65 7.42 -9.27 -1.40
C GLN A 65 6.58 -9.52 -2.65
N ASP A 66 7.22 -9.97 -3.73
CA ASP A 66 6.54 -10.29 -4.98
C ASP A 66 5.54 -11.44 -4.80
N ASP A 67 5.93 -12.51 -4.10
CA ASP A 67 5.07 -13.65 -3.81
C ASP A 67 3.84 -13.26 -2.97
N ALA A 68 4.04 -12.45 -1.93
CA ALA A 68 2.96 -11.95 -1.10
C ALA A 68 2.00 -11.04 -1.89
N PHE A 69 2.55 -10.16 -2.73
CA PHE A 69 1.77 -9.25 -3.57
C PHE A 69 0.95 -10.02 -4.61
N ASP A 70 1.60 -10.92 -5.34
CA ASP A 70 0.95 -11.73 -6.37
C ASP A 70 -0.17 -12.59 -5.77
N SER A 71 0.12 -13.29 -4.65
CA SER A 71 -0.87 -14.12 -3.96
C SER A 71 -2.10 -13.33 -3.49
N LEU A 72 -1.90 -12.09 -3.04
CA LEU A 72 -3.01 -11.22 -2.68
C LEU A 72 -3.86 -10.88 -3.92
N TYR A 73 -3.24 -10.36 -4.98
CA TYR A 73 -3.97 -9.86 -6.14
C TYR A 73 -4.52 -10.96 -7.05
N GLU A 74 -4.05 -12.21 -6.92
CA GLU A 74 -4.73 -13.38 -7.53
C GLU A 74 -6.19 -13.52 -7.07
N LEU A 75 -6.52 -13.02 -5.90
CA LEU A 75 -7.88 -13.04 -5.35
C LEU A 75 -8.80 -11.95 -5.91
N GLU A 76 -8.29 -10.94 -6.62
CA GLU A 76 -9.07 -9.78 -7.08
C GLU A 76 -10.34 -10.19 -7.87
N GLY A 77 -10.21 -11.18 -8.76
CA GLY A 77 -11.35 -11.64 -9.56
C GLY A 77 -12.44 -12.32 -8.74
N LEU A 78 -12.06 -13.01 -7.67
CA LEU A 78 -13.01 -13.61 -6.74
C LEU A 78 -13.65 -12.53 -5.86
N MET A 79 -12.87 -11.53 -5.43
CA MET A 79 -13.36 -10.41 -4.63
C MET A 79 -14.46 -9.61 -5.32
N LYS A 80 -14.44 -9.49 -6.64
CA LYS A 80 -15.50 -8.85 -7.42
C LYS A 80 -16.88 -9.53 -7.28
N LYS A 81 -16.90 -10.79 -6.83
CA LYS A 81 -18.13 -11.59 -6.62
C LYS A 81 -18.57 -11.66 -5.16
N VAL A 82 -17.74 -11.19 -4.25
CA VAL A 82 -18.02 -11.22 -2.82
C VAL A 82 -18.88 -10.03 -2.42
N ASP A 83 -20.00 -10.30 -1.74
CA ASP A 83 -20.91 -9.27 -1.21
C ASP A 83 -20.95 -9.28 0.33
N ASP A 84 -19.87 -9.71 0.96
CA ASP A 84 -19.70 -9.67 2.43
C ASP A 84 -18.82 -8.48 2.79
N GLU A 85 -19.38 -7.51 3.52
CA GLU A 85 -18.69 -6.27 3.90
C GLU A 85 -17.49 -6.51 4.81
N LYS A 86 -17.50 -7.56 5.63
CA LYS A 86 -16.36 -7.91 6.48
C LYS A 86 -15.19 -8.44 5.65
N ILE A 87 -15.48 -9.26 4.65
CA ILE A 87 -14.44 -9.75 3.72
C ILE A 87 -13.87 -8.59 2.89
N LYS A 88 -14.73 -7.66 2.43
CA LYS A 88 -14.28 -6.44 1.72
C LYS A 88 -13.39 -5.57 2.60
N ASP A 89 -13.73 -5.37 3.86
CA ASP A 89 -12.91 -4.62 4.82
C ASP A 89 -11.56 -5.30 5.08
N ASP A 90 -11.56 -6.62 5.26
CA ASP A 90 -10.31 -7.40 5.39
C ASP A 90 -9.45 -7.31 4.13
N TRP A 91 -10.05 -7.32 2.93
CA TRP A 91 -9.36 -7.11 1.65
C TRP A 91 -8.64 -5.78 1.60
N VAL A 92 -9.30 -4.69 1.99
CA VAL A 92 -8.69 -3.36 2.02
C VAL A 92 -7.53 -3.31 3.01
N LYS A 93 -7.66 -3.94 4.18
CA LYS A 93 -6.59 -4.00 5.18
C LYS A 93 -5.37 -4.78 4.71
N LEU A 94 -5.57 -5.90 4.00
CA LEU A 94 -4.47 -6.70 3.46
C LEU A 94 -3.66 -5.97 2.39
N GLN A 95 -4.23 -4.95 1.73
CA GLN A 95 -3.55 -4.11 0.74
C GLN A 95 -2.69 -2.99 1.36
N THR A 96 -2.66 -2.87 2.70
CA THR A 96 -1.85 -1.86 3.36
C THR A 96 -0.38 -2.04 3.02
N SER A 97 0.25 -1.00 2.50
CA SER A 97 1.62 -1.02 1.98
C SER A 97 2.66 -1.46 3.02
N ASP A 98 2.41 -1.19 4.31
CA ASP A 98 3.32 -1.55 5.40
C ASP A 98 3.55 -3.06 5.50
N HIS A 99 2.57 -3.89 5.13
CA HIS A 99 2.76 -5.34 5.11
C HIS A 99 3.93 -5.74 4.21
N PHE A 100 3.99 -5.18 3.00
CA PHE A 100 5.07 -5.45 2.03
C PHE A 100 6.36 -4.77 2.47
N TYR A 101 6.29 -3.56 3.02
CA TYR A 101 7.45 -2.84 3.54
C TYR A 101 8.17 -3.60 4.65
N TYR A 102 7.46 -4.28 5.55
CA TYR A 102 8.05 -5.10 6.61
C TYR A 102 8.78 -6.34 6.09
N MET A 103 8.52 -6.77 4.85
CA MET A 103 9.22 -7.85 4.16
C MET A 103 10.46 -7.37 3.40
N CYS A 104 10.78 -6.07 3.41
CA CYS A 104 11.94 -5.50 2.74
C CYS A 104 13.24 -6.03 3.33
N THR A 105 14.17 -6.46 2.48
CA THR A 105 15.48 -6.99 2.87
C THR A 105 16.62 -5.99 2.71
N LYS A 106 16.31 -4.73 2.42
CA LYS A 106 17.28 -3.65 2.20
C LYS A 106 17.91 -3.07 3.47
N PHE A 107 17.73 -3.67 4.64
CA PHE A 107 18.23 -3.16 5.93
C PHE A 107 19.68 -2.71 5.94
N TRP A 108 20.50 -3.34 5.12
CA TRP A 108 21.93 -3.13 5.11
C TRP A 108 22.37 -1.93 4.27
N SER A 109 21.56 -1.52 3.30
CA SER A 109 21.85 -0.39 2.42
C SER A 109 21.30 0.93 2.92
N ASP A 110 20.10 0.91 3.54
CA ASP A 110 19.37 2.12 3.91
C ASP A 110 19.31 2.37 5.43
N GLY A 111 20.08 1.60 6.19
CA GLY A 111 20.11 1.68 7.66
C GLY A 111 18.90 1.03 8.33
N ASP A 112 18.67 1.38 9.60
CA ASP A 112 17.66 0.74 10.44
C ASP A 112 16.21 1.22 10.17
N VAL A 113 15.95 1.97 9.11
CA VAL A 113 14.62 2.57 8.86
C VAL A 113 13.55 1.49 8.73
N HIS A 114 13.81 0.47 7.92
CA HIS A 114 12.88 -0.65 7.74
C HIS A 114 12.65 -1.44 9.05
N LYS A 115 13.69 -1.62 9.82
CA LYS A 115 13.64 -2.29 11.12
C LYS A 115 12.94 -1.45 12.19
N TYR A 116 13.11 -0.14 12.15
CA TYR A 116 12.56 0.76 13.16
C TYR A 116 11.03 0.72 13.23
N PHE A 117 10.36 0.61 12.09
CA PHE A 117 8.90 0.58 12.00
C PHE A 117 8.31 -0.84 12.05
N SER A 118 9.13 -1.87 11.86
CA SER A 118 8.64 -3.26 11.84
C SER A 118 8.44 -3.80 13.26
N HIS A 119 7.30 -4.45 13.48
CA HIS A 119 7.01 -5.21 14.70
C HIS A 119 7.59 -6.64 14.65
N TYR A 120 8.08 -7.05 13.50
CA TYR A 120 8.58 -8.40 13.26
C TYR A 120 10.10 -8.46 13.49
N GLU A 121 10.56 -9.60 13.97
CA GLU A 121 11.99 -9.85 14.20
C GLU A 121 12.81 -9.90 12.91
N SER A 122 12.16 -10.20 11.78
CA SER A 122 12.80 -10.27 10.47
C SER A 122 11.77 -10.10 9.35
N PRO A 123 12.22 -9.75 8.11
CA PRO A 123 11.37 -9.76 6.92
C PRO A 123 10.69 -11.10 6.65
N TYR A 124 11.37 -12.19 6.96
CA TYR A 124 10.82 -13.55 6.80
C TYR A 124 9.69 -13.83 7.81
N ALA A 125 9.82 -13.34 9.04
CA ALA A 125 8.75 -13.43 10.03
C ALA A 125 7.53 -12.62 9.60
N ALA A 126 7.72 -11.44 9.03
CA ALA A 126 6.65 -10.64 8.44
C ALA A 126 5.94 -11.39 7.32
N PHE A 127 6.68 -11.96 6.38
CA PHE A 127 6.16 -12.76 5.29
C PHE A 127 5.34 -13.97 5.77
N ILE A 128 5.88 -14.77 6.69
CA ILE A 128 5.19 -15.96 7.22
C ILE A 128 3.86 -15.56 7.87
N ASN A 129 3.87 -14.51 8.69
CA ASN A 129 2.65 -14.05 9.35
C ASN A 129 1.62 -13.54 8.35
N TYR A 130 2.05 -12.75 7.38
CA TYR A 130 1.18 -12.24 6.32
C TYR A 130 0.56 -13.38 5.50
N MET A 131 1.36 -14.33 5.03
CA MET A 131 0.89 -15.46 4.24
C MET A 131 -0.07 -16.37 5.02
N ASN A 132 0.13 -16.56 6.33
CA ASN A 132 -0.81 -17.28 7.18
C ASN A 132 -2.18 -16.59 7.21
N VAL A 133 -2.21 -15.26 7.38
CA VAL A 133 -3.45 -14.49 7.36
C VAL A 133 -4.08 -14.50 5.96
N LEU A 134 -3.27 -14.35 4.91
CA LEU A 134 -3.74 -14.38 3.53
C LEU A 134 -4.36 -15.75 3.15
N THR A 135 -3.79 -16.85 3.61
CA THR A 135 -4.32 -18.20 3.39
C THR A 135 -5.71 -18.37 4.02
N ASP A 136 -5.91 -17.92 5.27
CA ASP A 136 -7.24 -17.90 5.89
C ASP A 136 -8.22 -17.02 5.11
N PHE A 137 -7.76 -15.84 4.69
CA PHE A 137 -8.57 -14.93 3.89
C PHE A 137 -8.97 -15.53 2.55
N GLU A 138 -8.06 -16.18 1.85
CA GLU A 138 -8.30 -16.86 0.58
C GLU A 138 -9.42 -17.92 0.72
N GLU A 139 -9.36 -18.76 1.76
CA GLU A 139 -10.40 -19.76 2.02
C GLU A 139 -11.79 -19.12 2.25
N ARG A 140 -11.83 -18.00 2.96
CA ARG A 140 -13.09 -17.25 3.18
C ARG A 140 -13.62 -16.64 1.88
N VAL A 141 -12.74 -16.08 1.04
CA VAL A 141 -13.11 -15.51 -0.26
C VAL A 141 -13.62 -16.60 -1.21
N LYS A 142 -12.91 -17.73 -1.32
CA LYS A 142 -13.35 -18.89 -2.13
C LYS A 142 -14.74 -19.35 -1.74
N LYS A 143 -15.00 -19.46 -0.45
CA LYS A 143 -16.31 -19.87 0.07
C LYS A 143 -17.41 -18.85 -0.25
N ALA A 144 -17.12 -17.57 -0.07
CA ALA A 144 -18.09 -16.49 -0.26
C ALA A 144 -18.39 -16.21 -1.75
N SER A 145 -17.42 -16.40 -2.63
CA SER A 145 -17.54 -16.14 -4.07
C SER A 145 -18.20 -17.27 -4.86
N GLY A 146 -18.42 -18.45 -4.26
CA GLY A 146 -18.89 -19.64 -4.99
C GLY A 146 -17.87 -20.18 -5.98
N TYR A 147 -16.61 -20.14 -5.62
CA TYR A 147 -15.41 -20.43 -6.39
C TYR A 147 -15.50 -21.62 -7.34
N THR A 148 -15.01 -21.42 -8.58
CA THR A 148 -14.66 -22.49 -9.55
C THR A 148 -13.21 -22.36 -10.01
N PRO A 149 -12.44 -23.47 -10.15
CA PRO A 149 -11.00 -23.43 -10.47
C PRO A 149 -10.61 -22.75 -11.78
N GLU A 150 -11.55 -22.60 -12.72
CA GLU A 150 -11.29 -21.98 -14.03
C GLU A 150 -11.08 -20.45 -13.95
N GLU A 151 -11.54 -19.80 -12.90
CA GLU A 151 -11.53 -18.35 -12.77
C GLU A 151 -10.17 -17.77 -12.31
N ILE A 152 -9.32 -18.57 -11.68
CA ILE A 152 -7.95 -18.15 -11.29
C ILE A 152 -7.07 -17.91 -12.52
N LYS A 153 -7.20 -18.70 -13.60
CA LYS A 153 -6.37 -18.57 -14.79
C LYS A 153 -6.49 -17.22 -15.49
N ILE A 154 -7.62 -16.54 -15.33
CA ILE A 154 -7.84 -15.21 -15.93
C ILE A 154 -7.03 -14.15 -15.21
N ASN A 155 -6.92 -14.24 -13.89
CA ASN A 155 -6.21 -13.26 -13.08
C ASN A 155 -4.70 -13.37 -13.19
N GLN A 156 -4.15 -14.57 -13.33
CA GLN A 156 -2.71 -14.77 -13.59
C GLN A 156 -2.25 -14.00 -14.83
N GLY A 157 -3.06 -13.95 -15.88
CA GLY A 157 -2.77 -13.16 -17.09
C GLY A 157 -2.77 -11.64 -16.84
N ILE A 158 -3.56 -11.15 -15.89
CA ILE A 158 -3.60 -9.73 -15.53
C ILE A 158 -2.34 -9.36 -14.72
N ILE A 159 -1.95 -10.18 -13.76
CA ILE A 159 -0.75 -10.01 -12.94
C ILE A 159 0.52 -10.04 -13.81
N GLU A 160 0.63 -11.01 -14.74
CA GLU A 160 1.75 -11.04 -15.68
C GLU A 160 1.82 -9.79 -16.57
N ASN A 161 0.69 -9.21 -16.96
CA ASN A 161 0.68 -7.95 -17.67
C ASN A 161 1.12 -6.76 -16.78
N PHE A 162 0.75 -6.75 -15.51
CA PHE A 162 1.18 -5.71 -14.57
C PHE A 162 2.70 -5.76 -14.32
N LYS A 163 3.28 -6.96 -14.20
CA LYS A 163 4.74 -7.17 -14.05
C LYS A 163 5.57 -6.59 -15.21
N LYS A 164 5.01 -6.50 -16.42
CA LYS A 164 5.69 -5.85 -17.56
C LYS A 164 5.94 -4.36 -17.40
N TYR A 165 5.20 -3.71 -16.52
CA TYR A 165 5.33 -2.28 -16.25
C TYR A 165 6.14 -1.98 -14.99
N LEU A 166 6.55 -3.01 -14.23
CA LEU A 166 7.48 -2.86 -13.12
C LEU A 166 8.91 -2.81 -13.68
N PRO A 167 9.75 -1.82 -13.29
CA PRO A 167 11.04 -1.56 -13.92
C PRO A 167 12.11 -2.63 -13.66
N TYR A 168 11.82 -3.69 -12.95
CA TYR A 168 12.77 -4.75 -12.63
C TYR A 168 12.21 -6.14 -12.89
N SER A 169 12.45 -6.66 -14.11
CA SER A 169 12.61 -8.08 -14.28
C SER A 169 14.00 -8.45 -13.76
N VAL A 170 14.08 -8.92 -12.53
CA VAL A 170 15.31 -9.54 -12.04
C VAL A 170 15.42 -10.88 -12.76
N ASP A 171 16.31 -10.97 -13.77
CA ASP A 171 16.74 -12.23 -14.33
C ASP A 171 17.43 -13.03 -13.20
N LEU A 172 16.69 -13.97 -12.63
CA LEU A 172 17.25 -15.01 -11.78
C LEU A 172 17.89 -16.08 -12.69
N ASN A 173 19.16 -15.85 -13.08
CA ASN A 173 20.06 -16.90 -13.55
C ASN A 173 20.91 -17.42 -12.40
#